data_8456739446d8c6aa7472f73d3640f17f
#
_entry.id   8456739446d8c6aa7472f73d3640f17f
#
_cell.length_a   1.000
_cell.length_b   1.000
_cell.length_c   1.000
_cell.angle_alpha   90.00
_cell.angle_beta   90.00
_cell.angle_gamma   90.00
#
_symmetry.space_group_name_H-M   'P 1'
#
loop_
_entity.id
_entity.type
_entity.pdbx_description
1 polymer ?
#
loop_
_entity_poly.entity_id
_entity_poly.type
_entity_poly.pdbx_seq_one_letter_code
_entity_poly.pdbx_strand_id
1 'polypeptide(L)'
;MPVPISLLVDDSCPLIHVLRNHWEDVHGRVPETAYGTRLLDVIPNAFLDRFCEIVERWGVAGKFSIVPAPAGKGDIVRGIEGFPPETTRAWCETVRSQLSGRFDFCPEGITHNLAVDLETGEYFPQGESKWSQTQTRQTLTPYLIRELRYLKDAGFDATGVTSPWVFGIEVNEKKQNEN
;
A
#
# COMPACT_ATOMS: atom_id res chain seq x y z
N MET A 1 -2.61 -28.44 21.36
CA MET A 1 -1.65 -27.82 20.41
C MET A 1 -1.95 -26.33 20.37
N PRO A 2 -0.94 -25.44 20.42
CA PRO A 2 -1.20 -24.01 20.25
C PRO A 2 -1.70 -23.73 18.82
N VAL A 3 -2.68 -22.83 18.71
CA VAL A 3 -3.19 -22.38 17.41
C VAL A 3 -2.25 -21.29 16.89
N PRO A 4 -1.69 -21.44 15.69
CA PRO A 4 -0.85 -20.39 15.10
C PRO A 4 -1.72 -19.17 14.78
N ILE A 5 -1.22 -17.98 15.11
CA ILE A 5 -1.87 -16.69 14.81
C ILE A 5 -0.92 -15.90 13.92
N SER A 6 -1.44 -15.36 12.81
CA SER A 6 -0.73 -14.46 11.92
C SER A 6 -1.40 -13.08 11.93
N LEU A 7 -0.59 -12.03 12.02
CA LEU A 7 -1.07 -10.66 11.91
C LEU A 7 -0.99 -10.21 10.45
N LEU A 8 -2.07 -9.68 9.94
CA LEU A 8 -2.11 -9.00 8.63
C LEU A 8 -2.16 -7.51 8.89
N VAL A 9 -1.15 -6.79 8.41
CA VAL A 9 -1.06 -5.34 8.46
C VAL A 9 -1.20 -4.82 7.04
N ASP A 10 -2.27 -4.09 6.80
CA ASP A 10 -2.59 -3.53 5.48
C ASP A 10 -2.35 -2.01 5.44
N ASP A 11 -2.33 -1.42 4.24
CA ASP A 11 -2.25 0.02 3.96
C ASP A 11 -1.00 0.73 4.53
N SER A 12 0.07 -0.01 4.83
CA SER A 12 1.24 0.58 5.46
C SER A 12 2.04 1.46 4.48
N CYS A 13 2.37 2.66 4.89
CA CYS A 13 3.20 3.57 4.11
C CYS A 13 3.80 4.66 5.00
N PRO A 14 4.88 5.33 4.56
CA PRO A 14 5.44 6.44 5.29
C PRO A 14 4.53 7.67 5.25
N LEU A 15 4.30 8.30 6.39
CA LEU A 15 3.75 9.64 6.54
C LEU A 15 2.30 9.85 6.09
N ILE A 16 1.86 9.24 5.02
CA ILE A 16 0.53 9.44 4.45
C ILE A 16 -0.51 8.54 5.14
N HIS A 17 -1.64 9.10 5.50
CA HIS A 17 -2.80 8.33 5.92
C HIS A 17 -3.64 7.94 4.69
N VAL A 18 -3.34 6.78 4.10
CA VAL A 18 -3.93 6.33 2.83
C VAL A 18 -5.46 6.32 2.87
N LEU A 19 -6.07 5.73 3.90
CA LEU A 19 -7.52 5.67 4.02
C LEU A 19 -8.17 7.07 4.04
N ARG A 20 -7.56 8.02 4.76
CA ARG A 20 -8.05 9.40 4.79
C ARG A 20 -8.01 10.03 3.40
N ASN A 21 -6.88 9.93 2.71
CA ASN A 21 -6.72 10.47 1.36
C ASN A 21 -7.65 9.80 0.35
N HIS A 22 -7.76 8.47 0.39
CA HIS A 22 -8.70 7.73 -0.45
C HIS A 22 -10.13 8.24 -0.28
N TRP A 23 -10.56 8.43 0.97
CA TRP A 23 -11.91 8.89 1.24
C TRP A 23 -12.16 10.32 0.78
N GLU A 24 -11.17 11.20 0.93
CA GLU A 24 -11.21 12.58 0.44
C GLU A 24 -11.27 12.60 -1.11
N ASP A 25 -10.42 11.84 -1.79
CA ASP A 25 -10.35 11.77 -3.25
C ASP A 25 -11.62 11.18 -3.89
N VAL A 26 -12.16 10.12 -3.29
CA VAL A 26 -13.32 9.40 -3.86
C VAL A 26 -14.66 9.98 -3.43
N HIS A 27 -14.75 10.53 -2.21
CA HIS A 27 -16.01 10.97 -1.61
C HIS A 27 -16.08 12.47 -1.34
N GLY A 28 -15.01 13.24 -1.60
CA GLY A 28 -14.96 14.69 -1.38
C GLY A 28 -15.06 15.11 0.08
N ARG A 29 -14.78 14.20 1.03
CA ARG A 29 -14.85 14.48 2.47
C ARG A 29 -13.84 13.66 3.25
N VAL A 30 -13.34 14.21 4.34
CA VAL A 30 -12.50 13.49 5.31
C VAL A 30 -13.39 12.63 6.22
N PRO A 31 -13.11 11.32 6.37
CA PRO A 31 -13.88 10.47 7.25
C PRO A 31 -13.64 10.81 8.72
N GLU A 32 -14.65 10.56 9.51
CA GLU A 32 -14.56 10.61 10.97
C GLU A 32 -14.52 9.17 11.52
N THR A 33 -13.79 8.99 12.61
CA THR A 33 -13.82 7.72 13.34
C THR A 33 -15.20 7.50 13.97
N ALA A 34 -15.45 6.26 14.44
CA ALA A 34 -16.67 5.96 15.21
C ALA A 34 -16.83 6.83 16.47
N TYR A 35 -15.79 7.53 16.89
CA TYR A 35 -15.78 8.44 18.04
C TYR A 35 -15.88 9.93 17.66
N GLY A 36 -16.19 10.24 16.38
CA GLY A 36 -16.32 11.62 15.89
C GLY A 36 -15.01 12.39 15.76
N THR A 37 -13.87 11.70 15.81
CA THR A 37 -12.55 12.31 15.60
C THR A 37 -12.16 12.23 14.13
N ARG A 38 -11.62 13.31 13.56
CA ARG A 38 -11.06 13.25 12.20
C ARG A 38 -9.80 12.40 12.15
N LEU A 39 -9.64 11.67 11.07
CA LEU A 39 -8.38 10.97 10.81
C LEU A 39 -7.24 11.97 10.62
N LEU A 40 -6.06 11.62 11.13
CA LEU A 40 -4.87 12.44 11.00
C LEU A 40 -4.47 12.58 9.52
N ASP A 41 -3.86 13.70 9.16
CA ASP A 41 -3.29 13.90 7.81
C ASP A 41 -2.01 13.08 7.63
N VAL A 42 -1.22 13.03 8.68
CA VAL A 42 0.13 12.45 8.69
C VAL A 42 0.23 11.41 9.78
N ILE A 43 0.82 10.26 9.44
CA ILE A 43 1.21 9.22 10.39
C ILE A 43 2.71 9.36 10.61
N PRO A 44 3.20 9.85 11.77
CA PRO A 44 4.62 10.03 12.00
C PRO A 44 5.35 8.70 12.16
N ASN A 45 6.65 8.64 11.81
CA ASN A 45 7.47 7.43 11.94
C ASN A 45 7.50 6.86 13.37
N ALA A 46 7.34 7.68 14.39
CA ALA A 46 7.21 7.24 15.77
C ALA A 46 6.07 6.23 16.01
N PHE A 47 5.06 6.22 15.14
CA PHE A 47 4.01 5.20 15.17
C PHE A 47 4.55 3.83 14.72
N LEU A 48 5.38 3.80 13.69
CA LEU A 48 6.07 2.58 13.25
C LEU A 48 7.03 2.07 14.32
N ASP A 49 7.80 2.96 14.94
CA ASP A 49 8.73 2.58 16.01
C ASP A 49 7.99 1.88 17.15
N ARG A 50 6.84 2.43 17.54
CA ARG A 50 5.98 1.82 18.57
C ARG A 50 5.40 0.47 18.14
N PHE A 51 5.03 0.32 16.88
CA PHE A 51 4.60 -0.97 16.31
C PHE A 51 5.72 -2.01 16.38
N CYS A 52 6.94 -1.64 16.00
CA CYS A 52 8.12 -2.52 16.07
C CYS A 52 8.42 -2.99 17.50
N GLU A 53 8.32 -2.11 18.51
CA GLU A 53 8.45 -2.48 19.92
C GLU A 53 7.42 -3.56 20.34
N ILE A 54 6.18 -3.43 19.86
CA ILE A 54 5.11 -4.42 20.15
C ILE A 54 5.42 -5.75 19.46
N VAL A 55 5.83 -5.71 18.20
CA VAL A 55 6.22 -6.90 17.42
C VAL A 55 7.36 -7.65 18.11
N GLU A 56 8.40 -6.94 18.52
CA GLU A 56 9.53 -7.53 19.22
C GLU A 56 9.12 -8.13 20.57
N ARG A 57 8.40 -7.36 21.38
CA ARG A 57 7.97 -7.77 22.72
C ARG A 57 7.11 -9.02 22.73
N TRP A 58 6.22 -9.14 21.76
CA TRP A 58 5.20 -10.21 21.73
C TRP A 58 5.50 -11.31 20.71
N GLY A 59 6.59 -11.21 19.97
CA GLY A 59 6.95 -12.20 18.95
C GLY A 59 5.93 -12.31 17.82
N VAL A 60 5.28 -11.21 17.47
CA VAL A 60 4.26 -11.18 16.42
C VAL A 60 4.92 -11.40 15.06
N ALA A 61 4.23 -12.14 14.18
CA ALA A 61 4.67 -12.40 12.81
C ALA A 61 3.47 -12.39 11.84
N GLY A 62 3.71 -12.22 10.56
CA GLY A 62 2.64 -12.23 9.56
C GLY A 62 2.97 -11.60 8.23
N LYS A 63 2.02 -10.84 7.68
CA LYS A 63 2.15 -10.07 6.43
C LYS A 63 2.15 -8.58 6.75
N PHE A 64 3.01 -7.83 6.09
CA PHE A 64 3.04 -6.38 6.16
C PHE A 64 2.99 -5.84 4.72
N SER A 65 1.84 -5.32 4.33
CA SER A 65 1.68 -4.75 3.00
C SER A 65 2.08 -3.27 2.98
N ILE A 66 2.62 -2.84 1.86
CA ILE A 66 3.19 -1.52 1.66
C ILE A 66 2.55 -0.87 0.45
N VAL A 67 1.99 0.31 0.62
CA VAL A 67 1.55 1.16 -0.48
C VAL A 67 2.74 1.95 -1.01
N PRO A 68 3.27 1.64 -2.21
CA PRO A 68 4.55 2.19 -2.64
C PRO A 68 4.52 3.67 -3.04
N ALA A 69 3.38 4.17 -3.53
CA ALA A 69 3.22 5.58 -3.89
C ALA A 69 1.93 6.16 -3.26
N PRO A 70 1.91 6.27 -1.91
CA PRO A 70 0.69 6.49 -1.14
C PRO A 70 -0.04 7.76 -1.58
N ALA A 71 -1.31 7.60 -1.94
CA ALA A 71 -2.19 8.66 -2.43
C ALA A 71 -1.61 9.47 -3.63
N GLY A 72 -0.62 8.92 -4.33
CA GLY A 72 0.08 9.61 -5.42
C GLY A 72 0.93 10.81 -4.98
N LYS A 73 1.27 10.89 -3.70
CA LYS A 73 2.05 12.01 -3.12
C LYS A 73 3.55 11.67 -3.01
N GLY A 74 4.14 11.26 -4.12
CA GLY A 74 5.50 10.74 -4.14
C GLY A 74 5.55 9.23 -3.96
N ASP A 75 6.74 8.67 -3.68
CA ASP A 75 6.92 7.23 -3.53
C ASP A 75 8.00 6.85 -2.50
N ILE A 76 8.01 5.58 -2.10
CA ILE A 76 8.94 5.07 -1.08
C ILE A 76 10.42 5.06 -1.53
N VAL A 77 10.71 5.23 -2.83
CA VAL A 77 12.06 5.25 -3.38
C VAL A 77 12.61 6.68 -3.41
N ARG A 78 11.79 7.64 -3.89
CA ARG A 78 12.20 9.03 -4.11
C ARG A 78 11.90 9.94 -2.94
N GLY A 79 10.85 9.62 -2.18
CA GLY A 79 10.36 10.39 -1.03
C GLY A 79 8.92 10.84 -1.20
N ILE A 80 8.32 11.28 -0.10
CA ILE A 80 6.95 11.77 -0.03
C ILE A 80 6.94 13.29 -0.13
N GLU A 81 6.07 13.85 -0.94
CA GLU A 81 5.93 15.28 -1.15
C GLU A 81 5.64 16.03 0.17
N GLY A 82 6.30 17.16 0.35
CA GLY A 82 6.17 17.97 1.56
C GLY A 82 7.00 17.49 2.76
N PHE A 83 7.75 16.39 2.63
CA PHE A 83 8.62 15.86 3.68
C PHE A 83 10.06 15.69 3.18
N PRO A 84 11.06 15.83 4.09
CA PRO A 84 12.44 15.52 3.77
C PRO A 84 12.59 14.06 3.31
N PRO A 85 13.30 13.77 2.20
CA PRO A 85 13.45 12.41 1.67
C PRO A 85 14.06 11.41 2.67
N GLU A 86 14.87 11.88 3.60
CA GLU A 86 15.44 11.07 4.69
C GLU A 86 14.37 10.49 5.62
N THR A 87 13.23 11.17 5.77
CA THR A 87 12.11 10.66 6.61
C THR A 87 11.50 9.39 6.00
N THR A 88 11.32 9.37 4.69
CA THR A 88 10.84 8.18 3.95
C THR A 88 11.87 7.06 3.99
N ARG A 89 13.16 7.38 3.78
CA ARG A 89 14.25 6.40 3.88
C ARG A 89 14.34 5.77 5.26
N ALA A 90 14.23 6.58 6.33
CA ALA A 90 14.22 6.10 7.71
C ALA A 90 13.07 5.12 7.96
N TRP A 91 11.86 5.43 7.45
CA TRP A 91 10.72 4.52 7.53
C TRP A 91 11.02 3.17 6.86
N CYS A 92 11.49 3.18 5.62
CA CYS A 92 11.85 1.95 4.90
C CYS A 92 12.95 1.16 5.61
N GLU A 93 13.94 1.83 6.16
CA GLU A 93 15.03 1.19 6.91
C GLU A 93 14.52 0.53 8.20
N THR A 94 13.66 1.22 8.96
CA THR A 94 13.02 0.66 10.16
C THR A 94 12.20 -0.58 9.81
N VAL A 95 11.34 -0.53 8.78
CA VAL A 95 10.55 -1.69 8.35
C VAL A 95 11.46 -2.86 7.99
N ARG A 96 12.48 -2.64 7.16
CA ARG A 96 13.40 -3.71 6.75
C ARG A 96 14.18 -4.30 7.93
N SER A 97 14.75 -3.45 8.78
CA SER A 97 15.63 -3.89 9.86
C SER A 97 14.87 -4.55 11.02
N GLN A 98 13.67 -4.07 11.33
CA GLN A 98 12.92 -4.52 12.51
C GLN A 98 11.88 -5.61 12.21
N LEU A 99 11.34 -5.64 10.98
CA LEU A 99 10.26 -6.54 10.64
C LEU A 99 10.68 -7.71 9.74
N SER A 100 11.82 -7.64 9.04
CA SER A 100 12.34 -8.76 8.25
C SER A 100 12.56 -10.00 9.13
N GLY A 101 12.19 -11.18 8.57
CA GLY A 101 12.26 -12.45 9.30
C GLY A 101 11.05 -12.73 10.21
N ARG A 102 10.16 -11.75 10.37
CA ARG A 102 8.87 -11.92 11.05
C ARG A 102 7.68 -11.66 10.13
N PHE A 103 7.85 -10.75 9.18
CA PHE A 103 6.80 -10.39 8.22
C PHE A 103 7.26 -10.61 6.80
N ASP A 104 6.35 -11.16 5.99
CA ASP A 104 6.45 -11.14 4.55
C ASP A 104 5.97 -9.79 4.03
N PHE A 105 6.75 -9.19 3.11
CA PHE A 105 6.41 -7.91 2.51
C PHE A 105 5.73 -8.11 1.16
N CYS A 106 4.70 -7.31 0.90
CA CYS A 106 4.04 -7.26 -0.41
C CYS A 106 3.54 -5.84 -0.70
N PRO A 107 3.43 -5.43 -1.96
CA PRO A 107 2.74 -4.19 -2.29
C PRO A 107 1.23 -4.34 -2.16
N GLU A 108 0.54 -3.23 -1.95
CA GLU A 108 -0.91 -3.13 -1.90
C GLU A 108 -1.40 -1.99 -2.81
N GLY A 109 -1.53 -2.30 -4.11
CA GLY A 109 -1.72 -1.31 -5.14
C GLY A 109 -0.49 -0.42 -5.35
N ILE A 110 -0.57 0.54 -6.27
CA ILE A 110 0.46 1.57 -6.41
C ILE A 110 0.20 2.72 -5.45
N THR A 111 -1.01 3.27 -5.48
CA THR A 111 -1.37 4.45 -4.69
C THR A 111 -2.35 4.16 -3.57
N HIS A 112 -3.06 3.04 -3.67
CA HIS A 112 -4.24 2.67 -2.88
C HIS A 112 -5.44 3.62 -3.07
N ASN A 113 -5.28 4.66 -3.88
CA ASN A 113 -6.30 5.66 -4.17
C ASN A 113 -6.73 5.58 -5.63
N LEU A 114 -6.39 6.59 -6.41
CA LEU A 114 -6.67 6.63 -7.84
C LEU A 114 -5.70 5.73 -8.62
N ALA A 115 -6.20 5.00 -9.59
CA ALA A 115 -5.33 4.24 -10.48
C ALA A 115 -4.45 5.20 -11.30
N VAL A 116 -3.26 4.75 -11.66
CA VAL A 116 -2.29 5.55 -12.42
C VAL A 116 -2.03 4.94 -13.80
N ASP A 117 -2.01 5.78 -14.81
CA ASP A 117 -1.52 5.41 -16.13
C ASP A 117 0.02 5.24 -16.08
N LEU A 118 0.50 4.06 -16.40
CA LEU A 118 1.93 3.75 -16.28
C LEU A 118 2.80 4.41 -17.37
N GLU A 119 2.22 4.87 -18.46
CA GLU A 119 2.92 5.52 -19.58
C GLU A 119 3.02 7.03 -19.34
N THR A 120 1.92 7.66 -18.96
CA THR A 120 1.85 9.11 -18.78
C THR A 120 2.11 9.55 -17.34
N GLY A 121 1.87 8.69 -16.35
CA GLY A 121 1.89 9.02 -14.92
C GLY A 121 0.66 9.79 -14.44
N GLU A 122 -0.34 9.97 -15.31
CA GLU A 122 -1.60 10.63 -14.95
C GLU A 122 -2.53 9.71 -14.16
N TYR A 123 -3.39 10.29 -13.34
CA TYR A 123 -4.35 9.52 -12.57
C TYR A 123 -5.66 9.35 -13.32
N PHE A 124 -6.18 8.12 -13.31
CA PHE A 124 -7.55 7.85 -13.74
C PHE A 124 -8.53 8.43 -12.71
N PRO A 125 -9.74 8.87 -13.14
CA PRO A 125 -10.77 9.37 -12.22
C PRO A 125 -11.44 8.27 -11.39
N GLN A 126 -10.78 7.12 -11.24
CA GLN A 126 -11.30 5.93 -10.58
C GLN A 126 -10.29 5.42 -9.58
N GLY A 127 -10.80 4.95 -8.43
CA GLY A 127 -9.97 4.21 -7.48
C GLY A 127 -9.39 2.92 -8.09
N GLU A 128 -8.19 2.54 -7.68
CA GLU A 128 -7.49 1.35 -8.19
C GLU A 128 -8.37 0.10 -8.18
N SER A 129 -9.10 -0.13 -7.10
CA SER A 129 -10.02 -1.26 -6.99
C SER A 129 -11.07 -1.30 -8.10
N LYS A 130 -11.75 -0.18 -8.36
CA LYS A 130 -12.78 -0.10 -9.39
C LYS A 130 -12.19 -0.13 -10.80
N TRP A 131 -11.06 0.55 -11.00
CA TRP A 131 -10.34 0.55 -12.27
C TRP A 131 -9.88 -0.87 -12.64
N SER A 132 -9.30 -1.61 -11.70
CA SER A 132 -8.78 -2.96 -11.94
C SER A 132 -9.83 -3.95 -12.42
N GLN A 133 -11.09 -3.79 -12.02
CA GLN A 133 -12.20 -4.66 -12.44
C GLN A 133 -12.55 -4.48 -13.92
N THR A 134 -12.15 -3.38 -14.55
CA THR A 134 -12.34 -3.10 -15.97
C THR A 134 -11.18 -3.56 -16.84
N GLN A 135 -10.09 -4.03 -16.22
CA GLN A 135 -8.85 -4.38 -16.87
C GLN A 135 -8.85 -5.85 -17.37
N THR A 136 -7.87 -6.14 -18.20
CA THR A 136 -7.54 -7.49 -18.63
C THR A 136 -6.26 -7.97 -17.97
N ARG A 137 -5.94 -9.25 -18.10
CA ARG A 137 -4.66 -9.79 -17.68
C ARG A 137 -3.47 -9.04 -18.31
N GLN A 138 -3.58 -8.67 -19.61
CA GLN A 138 -2.52 -7.98 -20.32
C GLN A 138 -2.27 -6.57 -19.74
N THR A 139 -3.29 -5.87 -19.29
CA THR A 139 -3.17 -4.51 -18.74
C THR A 139 -2.84 -4.51 -17.24
N LEU A 140 -3.32 -5.51 -16.48
CA LEU A 140 -3.00 -5.63 -15.05
C LEU A 140 -1.57 -6.14 -14.79
N THR A 141 -1.06 -7.04 -15.64
CA THR A 141 0.29 -7.60 -15.42
C THR A 141 1.37 -6.53 -15.31
N PRO A 142 1.48 -5.53 -16.23
CA PRO A 142 2.44 -4.44 -16.09
C PRO A 142 2.23 -3.61 -14.81
N TYR A 143 0.98 -3.45 -14.38
CA TYR A 143 0.63 -2.71 -13.16
C TYR A 143 1.20 -3.40 -11.91
N LEU A 144 0.92 -4.70 -11.76
CA LEU A 144 1.45 -5.52 -10.66
C LEU A 144 2.98 -5.61 -10.68
N ILE A 145 3.59 -5.69 -11.86
CA ILE A 145 5.06 -5.64 -12.00
C ILE A 145 5.60 -4.29 -11.51
N ARG A 146 4.90 -3.19 -11.76
CA ARG A 146 5.30 -1.87 -11.29
C ARG A 146 5.24 -1.78 -9.76
N GLU A 147 4.20 -2.32 -9.13
CA GLU A 147 4.09 -2.40 -7.66
C GLU A 147 5.28 -3.15 -7.06
N LEU A 148 5.57 -4.36 -7.55
CA LEU A 148 6.70 -5.16 -7.09
C LEU A 148 8.05 -4.46 -7.31
N ARG A 149 8.19 -3.73 -8.42
CA ARG A 149 9.41 -2.98 -8.72
C ARG A 149 9.66 -1.84 -7.73
N TYR A 150 8.63 -1.11 -7.32
CA TYR A 150 8.76 -0.10 -6.27
C TYR A 150 9.34 -0.69 -4.98
N LEU A 151 8.80 -1.83 -4.54
CA LEU A 151 9.30 -2.49 -3.33
C LEU A 151 10.75 -2.95 -3.51
N LYS A 152 11.06 -3.58 -4.63
CA LYS A 152 12.43 -4.00 -4.95
C LYS A 152 13.42 -2.85 -4.95
N ASP A 153 13.07 -1.72 -5.59
CA ASP A 153 13.91 -0.53 -5.68
C ASP A 153 14.10 0.14 -4.31
N ALA A 154 13.11 0.00 -3.40
CA ALA A 154 13.21 0.39 -2.00
C ALA A 154 13.91 -0.65 -1.09
N GLY A 155 14.40 -1.77 -1.68
CA GLY A 155 15.16 -2.81 -0.98
C GLY A 155 14.34 -3.84 -0.23
N PHE A 156 13.07 -4.00 -0.54
CA PHE A 156 12.22 -5.06 0.00
C PHE A 156 12.22 -6.29 -0.91
N ASP A 157 12.27 -7.46 -0.30
CA ASP A 157 12.10 -8.74 -0.99
C ASP A 157 10.61 -9.13 -0.96
N ALA A 158 9.92 -8.85 -2.07
CA ALA A 158 8.49 -9.09 -2.21
C ALA A 158 8.23 -10.05 -3.38
N THR A 159 7.52 -11.15 -3.12
CA THR A 159 7.24 -12.20 -4.11
C THR A 159 5.75 -12.33 -4.45
N GLY A 160 4.90 -11.56 -3.81
CA GLY A 160 3.46 -11.53 -4.01
C GLY A 160 2.89 -10.12 -3.90
N VAL A 161 1.61 -10.00 -4.15
CA VAL A 161 0.86 -8.73 -4.06
C VAL A 161 -0.34 -8.90 -3.14
N THR A 162 -0.76 -7.81 -2.52
CA THR A 162 -2.04 -7.73 -1.80
C THR A 162 -3.00 -6.84 -2.58
N SER A 163 -4.25 -7.23 -2.58
CA SER A 163 -5.30 -6.49 -3.27
C SER A 163 -5.77 -5.30 -2.42
N PRO A 164 -5.68 -4.05 -2.91
CA PRO A 164 -6.40 -2.96 -2.30
C PRO A 164 -7.91 -3.19 -2.51
N TRP A 165 -8.66 -3.37 -1.41
CA TRP A 165 -10.08 -3.70 -1.44
C TRP A 165 -10.38 -4.96 -2.28
N VAL A 166 -11.19 -4.83 -3.32
CA VAL A 166 -11.62 -5.89 -4.26
C VAL A 166 -10.88 -5.83 -5.60
N PHE A 167 -9.60 -5.46 -5.60
CA PHE A 167 -8.79 -5.29 -6.80
C PHE A 167 -8.77 -6.59 -7.64
N GLY A 168 -9.17 -6.49 -8.90
CA GLY A 168 -9.11 -7.59 -9.86
C GLY A 168 -10.12 -8.73 -9.68
N ILE A 169 -10.98 -8.72 -8.67
CA ILE A 169 -11.94 -9.83 -8.39
C ILE A 169 -12.92 -10.07 -9.54
N GLU A 170 -13.32 -9.02 -10.26
CA GLU A 170 -14.27 -9.11 -11.36
C GLU A 170 -13.62 -9.08 -12.75
N VAL A 171 -12.33 -9.33 -12.85
CA VAL A 171 -11.66 -9.45 -14.15
C VAL A 171 -12.23 -10.65 -14.89
N ASN A 172 -13.12 -10.39 -15.84
CA ASN A 172 -13.85 -11.39 -16.59
C ASN A 172 -12.92 -12.14 -17.55
N GLU A 173 -12.63 -13.39 -17.27
CA GLU A 173 -11.96 -14.31 -18.21
C GLU A 173 -12.78 -14.53 -19.50
N LYS A 174 -14.09 -14.21 -19.49
CA LYS A 174 -14.98 -14.36 -20.64
C LYS A 174 -14.65 -13.45 -21.82
N LYS A 175 -13.96 -12.32 -21.63
CA LYS A 175 -13.54 -11.43 -22.73
C LYS A 175 -12.28 -11.87 -23.45
N GLN A 176 -11.60 -12.93 -23.01
CA GLN A 176 -10.37 -13.41 -23.65
C GLN A 176 -10.61 -14.35 -24.85
N ASN A 177 -11.83 -14.84 -25.06
CA ASN A 177 -12.15 -15.81 -26.12
C ASN A 177 -12.91 -15.22 -27.32
N GLU A 178 -13.02 -13.91 -27.43
CA GLU A 178 -13.75 -13.24 -28.54
C GLU A 178 -12.82 -12.45 -29.48
N ASN A 179 -11.55 -12.88 -29.64
CA ASN A 179 -10.67 -12.38 -30.72
C ASN A 179 -9.95 -13.54 -31.40
#